data_97d2b31e6ba478b49fb3b7d8a5a60516
#
_entry.id   97d2b31e6ba478b49fb3b7d8a5a60516
#
_cell.length_a   1.000
_cell.length_b   1.000
_cell.length_c   1.000
_cell.angle_alpha   90.00
_cell.angle_beta   90.00
_cell.angle_gamma   90.00
#
_symmetry.space_group_name_H-M   'P 1'
#
loop_
_entity.id
_entity.type
_entity.pdbx_description
1 polymer ?
#
loop_
_entity_poly.entity_id
_entity_poly.type
_entity_poly.pdbx_seq_one_letter_code
_entity_poly.pdbx_strand_id
1 'polypeptide(L)'
;MSSLKGHPKGLYLIFATSTAERFSYYGMRAIFILFLTQALLFDKEAAASIYGSYTGLVYLTPLIGGYIADKYWGIRRSVFWGAVMMAVGQFLMFMSASSLNNTDLAHWLMYGGLGFMILGNGCFKPTVSSLVGQLYEPGDKRLDAAYTIFYMGVNVGSFAAPLICGFLGDTGNPQDFKWGFLASGIMTLFTVVLFETQKNKYLFSPSGEPIGIVPDARREKKEDKAEHISHPKMDKRTKVRNIIIITALTVALIAFFSYAFSDDWISVGIFTACIVFPVLILLDGSLTKVE
;
A
#
# COMPACT_ATOMS: atom_id res chain seq x y z
N MET A 1 -29.26 -10.73 2.81
CA MET A 1 -29.37 -9.26 2.88
C MET A 1 -29.58 -8.68 4.29
N SER A 2 -29.72 -9.49 5.32
CA SER A 2 -29.87 -9.03 6.73
C SER A 2 -28.55 -8.69 7.44
N SER A 3 -27.41 -9.07 6.88
CA SER A 3 -26.08 -8.85 7.49
C SER A 3 -25.58 -7.40 7.46
N LEU A 4 -26.16 -6.54 6.64
CA LEU A 4 -25.77 -5.13 6.54
C LEU A 4 -26.43 -4.21 7.57
N LYS A 5 -27.51 -4.66 8.20
CA LYS A 5 -28.19 -3.89 9.26
C LYS A 5 -27.38 -4.01 10.56
N GLY A 6 -26.76 -2.90 10.98
CA GLY A 6 -26.05 -2.81 12.27
C GLY A 6 -24.53 -2.58 12.18
N HIS A 7 -23.95 -2.45 10.98
CA HIS A 7 -22.56 -2.04 10.84
C HIS A 7 -22.40 -0.51 10.89
N PRO A 8 -21.28 0.01 11.45
CA PRO A 8 -20.99 1.44 11.48
C PRO A 8 -20.88 2.02 10.07
N LYS A 9 -21.34 3.26 9.87
CA LYS A 9 -21.25 3.95 8.57
C LYS A 9 -19.81 4.09 8.06
N GLY A 10 -18.84 4.10 8.95
CA GLY A 10 -17.42 4.07 8.60
C GLY A 10 -17.00 2.86 7.75
N LEU A 11 -17.65 1.70 7.95
CA LEU A 11 -17.39 0.52 7.14
C LEU A 11 -17.71 0.74 5.66
N TYR A 12 -18.81 1.44 5.34
CA TYR A 12 -19.17 1.75 3.96
C TYR A 12 -18.20 2.73 3.31
N LEU A 13 -17.70 3.69 4.09
CA LEU A 13 -16.64 4.58 3.62
C LEU A 13 -15.37 3.80 3.27
N ILE A 14 -14.92 2.92 4.17
CA ILE A 14 -13.75 2.09 3.95
C ILE A 14 -13.96 1.14 2.77
N PHE A 15 -15.15 0.54 2.65
CA PHE A 15 -15.52 -0.31 1.50
C PHE A 15 -15.39 0.45 0.17
N ALA A 16 -16.04 1.62 0.05
CA ALA A 16 -16.01 2.42 -1.18
C ALA A 16 -14.59 2.93 -1.52
N THR A 17 -13.85 3.38 -0.50
CA THR A 17 -12.46 3.83 -0.63
C THR A 17 -11.56 2.70 -1.14
N SER A 18 -11.69 1.51 -0.56
CA SER A 18 -10.91 0.34 -0.97
C SER A 18 -11.30 -0.18 -2.34
N THR A 19 -12.60 -0.19 -2.66
CA THR A 19 -13.09 -0.58 -4.00
C THR A 19 -12.50 0.30 -5.09
N ALA A 20 -12.54 1.62 -4.90
CA ALA A 20 -12.05 2.59 -5.87
C ALA A 20 -10.51 2.51 -6.02
N GLU A 21 -9.78 2.35 -4.92
CA GLU A 21 -8.33 2.19 -4.96
C GLU A 21 -7.93 0.86 -5.61
N ARG A 22 -8.59 -0.24 -5.29
CA ARG A 22 -8.35 -1.53 -5.94
C ARG A 22 -8.67 -1.48 -7.43
N PHE A 23 -9.74 -0.81 -7.82
CA PHE A 23 -10.01 -0.54 -9.23
C PHE A 23 -8.82 0.15 -9.90
N SER A 24 -8.31 1.23 -9.33
CA SER A 24 -7.16 1.94 -9.89
C SER A 24 -5.93 1.05 -10.02
N TYR A 25 -5.57 0.32 -8.97
CA TYR A 25 -4.40 -0.55 -8.95
C TYR A 25 -4.48 -1.67 -9.99
N TYR A 26 -5.58 -2.43 -10.00
CA TYR A 26 -5.74 -3.56 -10.92
C TYR A 26 -6.03 -3.13 -12.34
N GLY A 27 -6.67 -1.97 -12.55
CA GLY A 27 -6.91 -1.40 -13.86
C GLY A 27 -5.61 -1.02 -14.57
N MET A 28 -4.74 -0.27 -13.86
CA MET A 28 -3.41 0.04 -14.35
C MET A 28 -2.62 -1.25 -14.64
N ARG A 29 -2.59 -2.17 -13.68
CA ARG A 29 -1.82 -3.40 -13.78
C ARG A 29 -2.24 -4.27 -14.98
N ALA A 30 -3.51 -4.29 -15.32
CA ALA A 30 -4.04 -5.10 -16.43
C ALA A 30 -3.50 -4.65 -17.79
N ILE A 31 -3.31 -3.34 -17.99
CA ILE A 31 -2.84 -2.78 -19.25
C ILE A 31 -1.34 -2.49 -19.27
N PHE A 32 -0.67 -2.55 -18.09
CA PHE A 32 0.71 -2.08 -17.94
C PHE A 32 1.72 -2.87 -18.78
N ILE A 33 1.65 -4.20 -18.77
CA ILE A 33 2.57 -5.03 -19.58
C ILE A 33 2.39 -4.78 -21.08
N LEU A 34 1.14 -4.57 -21.54
CA LEU A 34 0.83 -4.26 -22.92
C LEU A 34 1.35 -2.86 -23.27
N PHE A 35 1.19 -1.89 -22.39
CA PHE A 35 1.74 -0.55 -22.55
C PHE A 35 3.26 -0.56 -22.72
N LEU A 36 3.98 -1.36 -21.90
CA LEU A 36 5.43 -1.50 -22.02
C LEU A 36 5.85 -2.07 -23.39
N THR A 37 5.16 -3.11 -23.85
CA THR A 37 5.56 -3.82 -25.07
C THR A 37 5.03 -3.19 -26.36
N GLN A 38 3.82 -2.65 -26.35
CA GLN A 38 3.18 -2.14 -27.55
C GLN A 38 3.35 -0.63 -27.76
N ALA A 39 3.40 0.14 -26.66
CA ALA A 39 3.49 1.60 -26.73
C ALA A 39 4.92 2.11 -26.50
N LEU A 40 5.61 1.61 -25.50
CA LEU A 40 6.99 1.99 -25.17
C LEU A 40 8.04 1.11 -25.87
N LEU A 41 7.60 0.05 -26.57
CA LEU A 41 8.43 -0.83 -27.39
C LEU A 41 9.59 -1.52 -26.64
N PHE A 42 9.44 -1.73 -25.33
CA PHE A 42 10.35 -2.58 -24.60
C PHE A 42 10.26 -4.03 -25.11
N ASP A 43 11.40 -4.71 -25.17
CA ASP A 43 11.42 -6.14 -25.38
C ASP A 43 10.68 -6.89 -24.25
N LYS A 44 10.33 -8.15 -24.50
CA LYS A 44 9.53 -8.94 -23.54
C LYS A 44 10.25 -9.17 -22.22
N GLU A 45 11.57 -9.29 -22.25
CA GLU A 45 12.39 -9.57 -21.08
C GLU A 45 12.49 -8.31 -20.19
N ALA A 46 12.81 -7.15 -20.77
CA ALA A 46 12.81 -5.88 -20.07
C ALA A 46 11.42 -5.52 -19.50
N ALA A 47 10.36 -5.71 -20.29
CA ALA A 47 8.99 -5.45 -19.85
C ALA A 47 8.60 -6.36 -18.66
N ALA A 48 8.96 -7.65 -18.70
CA ALA A 48 8.72 -8.58 -17.60
C ALA A 48 9.51 -8.21 -16.34
N SER A 49 10.77 -7.78 -16.49
CA SER A 49 11.63 -7.31 -15.39
C SER A 49 11.05 -6.06 -14.73
N ILE A 50 10.66 -5.04 -15.51
CA ILE A 50 10.03 -3.81 -15.00
C ILE A 50 8.73 -4.14 -14.25
N TYR A 51 7.86 -4.99 -14.85
CA TYR A 51 6.60 -5.40 -14.23
C TYR A 51 6.81 -6.18 -12.94
N GLY A 52 7.77 -7.09 -12.93
CA GLY A 52 8.14 -7.91 -11.77
C GLY A 52 8.68 -7.04 -10.63
N SER A 53 9.61 -6.13 -10.93
CA SER A 53 10.21 -5.19 -9.99
C SER A 53 9.16 -4.25 -9.38
N TYR A 54 8.28 -3.68 -10.21
CA TYR A 54 7.16 -2.87 -9.75
C TYR A 54 6.26 -3.65 -8.78
N THR A 55 5.86 -4.85 -9.17
CA THR A 55 4.98 -5.69 -8.35
C THR A 55 5.64 -6.06 -7.02
N GLY A 56 6.91 -6.47 -7.05
CA GLY A 56 7.68 -6.80 -5.85
C GLY A 56 7.78 -5.62 -4.88
N LEU A 57 8.12 -4.43 -5.38
CA LEU A 57 8.22 -3.22 -4.56
C LEU A 57 6.88 -2.79 -3.97
N VAL A 58 5.77 -2.92 -4.71
CA VAL A 58 4.41 -2.65 -4.20
C VAL A 58 4.02 -3.56 -3.03
N TYR A 59 4.54 -4.79 -2.96
CA TYR A 59 4.32 -5.69 -1.83
C TYR A 59 5.31 -5.47 -0.68
N LEU A 60 6.48 -4.92 -0.95
CA LEU A 60 7.49 -4.64 0.06
C LEU A 60 7.22 -3.33 0.82
N THR A 61 6.85 -2.27 0.10
CA THR A 61 6.66 -0.93 0.69
C THR A 61 5.59 -0.84 1.78
N PRO A 62 4.51 -1.67 1.82
CA PRO A 62 3.57 -1.69 2.93
C PRO A 62 4.18 -2.00 4.31
N LEU A 63 5.28 -2.73 4.36
CA LEU A 63 6.00 -2.98 5.62
C LEU A 63 6.55 -1.68 6.21
N ILE A 64 7.15 -0.84 5.36
CA ILE A 64 7.71 0.45 5.75
C ILE A 64 6.59 1.46 5.99
N GLY A 65 5.63 1.53 5.09
CA GLY A 65 4.52 2.47 5.16
C GLY A 65 3.61 2.24 6.37
N GLY A 66 3.34 0.98 6.73
CA GLY A 66 2.61 0.62 7.95
C GLY A 66 3.32 1.10 9.21
N TYR A 67 4.62 0.82 9.32
CA TYR A 67 5.43 1.29 10.45
C TYR A 67 5.44 2.82 10.59
N ILE A 68 5.58 3.56 9.48
CA ILE A 68 5.53 5.02 9.48
C ILE A 68 4.14 5.52 9.88
N ALA A 69 3.09 4.87 9.38
CA ALA A 69 1.72 5.22 9.70
C ALA A 69 1.40 5.06 11.19
N ASP A 70 1.81 3.94 11.78
CA ASP A 70 1.50 3.62 13.17
C ASP A 70 2.30 4.48 14.15
N LYS A 71 3.57 4.77 13.82
CA LYS A 71 4.47 5.45 14.76
C LYS A 71 4.50 6.97 14.61
N TYR A 72 4.34 7.51 13.40
CA TYR A 72 4.61 8.93 13.14
C TYR A 72 3.45 9.72 12.55
N TRP A 73 2.75 9.17 11.55
CA TRP A 73 1.79 9.95 10.76
C TRP A 73 0.34 9.80 11.20
N GLY A 74 0.02 8.66 11.82
CA GLY A 74 -1.35 8.24 12.02
C GLY A 74 -2.00 7.71 10.74
N ILE A 75 -2.90 6.77 10.91
CA ILE A 75 -3.53 6.01 9.83
C ILE A 75 -4.28 6.93 8.84
N ARG A 76 -5.04 7.93 9.34
CA ARG A 76 -5.81 8.84 8.48
C ARG A 76 -4.94 9.64 7.51
N ARG A 77 -3.79 10.15 7.99
CA ARG A 77 -2.85 10.90 7.15
C ARG A 77 -2.16 9.99 6.15
N SER A 78 -1.81 8.79 6.56
CA SER A 78 -1.17 7.81 5.68
C SER A 78 -2.09 7.35 4.55
N VAL A 79 -3.37 7.13 4.82
CA VAL A 79 -4.38 6.83 3.78
C VAL A 79 -4.51 8.00 2.80
N PHE A 80 -4.63 9.22 3.31
CA PHE A 80 -4.78 10.41 2.45
C PHE A 80 -3.55 10.63 1.56
N TRP A 81 -2.36 10.74 2.14
CA TRP A 81 -1.14 10.98 1.37
C TRP A 81 -0.77 9.81 0.46
N GLY A 82 -1.03 8.57 0.89
CA GLY A 82 -0.88 7.40 0.05
C GLY A 82 -1.77 7.47 -1.19
N ALA A 83 -3.04 7.82 -1.04
CA ALA A 83 -3.97 8.00 -2.16
C ALA A 83 -3.56 9.17 -3.08
N VAL A 84 -3.10 10.30 -2.52
CA VAL A 84 -2.60 11.44 -3.31
C VAL A 84 -1.38 11.04 -4.14
N MET A 85 -0.41 10.35 -3.54
CA MET A 85 0.78 9.86 -4.26
C MET A 85 0.37 8.91 -5.40
N MET A 86 -0.55 7.97 -5.15
CA MET A 86 -1.05 7.07 -6.21
C MET A 86 -1.78 7.84 -7.32
N ALA A 87 -2.54 8.89 -6.99
CA ALA A 87 -3.19 9.73 -7.98
C ALA A 87 -2.16 10.43 -8.88
N VAL A 88 -1.13 11.04 -8.28
CA VAL A 88 -0.01 11.64 -9.03
C VAL A 88 0.65 10.59 -9.92
N GLY A 89 0.91 9.38 -9.40
CA GLY A 89 1.48 8.28 -10.15
C GLY A 89 0.65 7.90 -11.39
N GLN A 90 -0.67 7.79 -11.24
CA GLN A 90 -1.58 7.49 -12.36
C GLN A 90 -1.61 8.61 -13.41
N PHE A 91 -1.57 9.88 -12.98
CA PHE A 91 -1.48 10.99 -13.91
C PHE A 91 -0.15 11.03 -14.66
N LEU A 92 0.96 10.68 -14.03
CA LEU A 92 2.24 10.52 -14.70
C LEU A 92 2.20 9.38 -15.74
N MET A 93 1.53 8.26 -15.44
CA MET A 93 1.30 7.18 -16.40
C MET A 93 0.43 7.64 -17.57
N PHE A 94 -0.62 8.41 -17.31
CA PHE A 94 -1.44 9.03 -18.36
C PHE A 94 -0.59 9.97 -19.25
N MET A 95 0.25 10.81 -18.66
CA MET A 95 1.15 11.70 -19.39
C MET A 95 2.19 10.92 -20.19
N SER A 96 2.74 9.85 -19.64
CA SER A 96 3.66 8.94 -20.34
C SER A 96 3.01 8.39 -21.61
N ALA A 97 1.81 7.83 -21.50
CA ALA A 97 1.06 7.29 -22.64
C ALA A 97 0.59 8.37 -23.64
N SER A 98 0.53 9.63 -23.21
CA SER A 98 0.21 10.77 -24.09
C SER A 98 1.44 11.33 -24.81
N SER A 99 2.65 11.01 -24.33
CA SER A 99 3.92 11.59 -24.81
C SER A 99 4.75 10.62 -25.64
N LEU A 100 4.14 9.66 -26.33
CA LEU A 100 4.82 8.61 -27.10
C LEU A 100 5.69 9.16 -28.25
N ASN A 101 5.46 10.40 -28.70
CA ASN A 101 6.29 11.08 -29.70
C ASN A 101 7.70 11.41 -29.16
N ASN A 102 7.87 11.48 -27.84
CA ASN A 102 9.17 11.67 -27.18
C ASN A 102 9.40 10.49 -26.22
N THR A 103 10.08 9.48 -26.72
CA THR A 103 10.30 8.21 -26.01
C THR A 103 11.03 8.41 -24.68
N ASP A 104 12.04 9.28 -24.63
CA ASP A 104 12.77 9.54 -23.39
C ASP A 104 11.87 10.16 -22.32
N LEU A 105 11.07 11.15 -22.71
CA LEU A 105 10.11 11.76 -21.79
C LEU A 105 9.06 10.75 -21.30
N ALA A 106 8.55 9.91 -22.21
CA ALA A 106 7.58 8.87 -21.88
C ALA A 106 8.16 7.87 -20.86
N HIS A 107 9.42 7.45 -21.02
CA HIS A 107 10.11 6.57 -20.08
C HIS A 107 10.27 7.24 -18.69
N TRP A 108 10.74 8.48 -18.64
CA TRP A 108 10.91 9.19 -17.36
C TRP A 108 9.58 9.38 -16.63
N LEU A 109 8.52 9.73 -17.35
CA LEU A 109 7.18 9.85 -16.78
C LEU A 109 6.65 8.52 -16.27
N MET A 110 6.87 7.42 -17.00
CA MET A 110 6.51 6.07 -16.56
C MET A 110 7.23 5.68 -15.28
N TYR A 111 8.56 5.79 -15.23
CA TYR A 111 9.32 5.45 -14.01
C TYR A 111 8.95 6.32 -12.82
N GLY A 112 8.76 7.62 -13.05
CA GLY A 112 8.26 8.54 -12.02
C GLY A 112 6.87 8.13 -11.52
N GLY A 113 5.97 7.78 -12.43
CA GLY A 113 4.63 7.29 -12.12
C GLY A 113 4.66 6.02 -11.27
N LEU A 114 5.46 5.03 -11.66
CA LEU A 114 5.63 3.79 -10.89
C LEU A 114 6.19 4.07 -9.49
N GLY A 115 7.19 4.94 -9.36
CA GLY A 115 7.76 5.34 -8.07
C GLY A 115 6.73 5.93 -7.11
N PHE A 116 5.91 6.89 -7.59
CA PHE A 116 4.82 7.47 -6.79
C PHE A 116 3.77 6.43 -6.41
N MET A 117 3.43 5.50 -7.29
CA MET A 117 2.46 4.44 -7.01
C MET A 117 2.99 3.43 -5.99
N ILE A 118 4.27 3.07 -6.05
CA ILE A 118 4.92 2.18 -5.07
C ILE A 118 4.87 2.81 -3.68
N LEU A 119 5.30 4.07 -3.55
CA LEU A 119 5.30 4.79 -2.27
C LEU A 119 3.88 4.99 -1.73
N GLY A 120 2.96 5.40 -2.60
CA GLY A 120 1.56 5.62 -2.23
C GLY A 120 0.87 4.35 -1.76
N ASN A 121 1.04 3.24 -2.46
CA ASN A 121 0.48 1.94 -2.08
C ASN A 121 1.05 1.45 -0.74
N GLY A 122 2.35 1.69 -0.51
CA GLY A 122 3.01 1.39 0.75
C GLY A 122 2.33 2.04 1.96
N CYS A 123 1.96 3.32 1.84
CA CYS A 123 1.28 4.04 2.91
C CYS A 123 -0.21 3.69 3.03
N PHE A 124 -0.89 3.40 1.91
CA PHE A 124 -2.34 3.19 1.86
C PHE A 124 -2.76 1.79 2.30
N LYS A 125 -2.16 0.76 1.72
CA LYS A 125 -2.62 -0.63 1.82
C LYS A 125 -2.70 -1.18 3.26
N PRO A 126 -1.67 -1.04 4.12
CA PRO A 126 -1.71 -1.57 5.47
C PRO A 126 -2.68 -0.79 6.37
N THR A 127 -2.84 0.50 6.11
CA THR A 127 -3.55 1.42 6.99
C THR A 127 -5.07 1.31 6.86
N VAL A 128 -5.59 1.08 5.66
CA VAL A 128 -7.05 0.98 5.44
C VAL A 128 -7.64 -0.26 6.10
N SER A 129 -6.97 -1.40 6.06
CA SER A 129 -7.43 -2.62 6.75
C SER A 129 -7.44 -2.45 8.27
N SER A 130 -6.47 -1.73 8.84
CA SER A 130 -6.44 -1.42 10.28
C SER A 130 -7.63 -0.56 10.72
N LEU A 131 -8.14 0.34 9.86
CA LEU A 131 -9.33 1.14 10.18
C LEU A 131 -10.58 0.28 10.37
N VAL A 132 -10.71 -0.85 9.68
CA VAL A 132 -11.85 -1.76 9.85
C VAL A 132 -11.90 -2.27 11.29
N GLY A 133 -10.76 -2.73 11.83
CA GLY A 133 -10.68 -3.21 13.21
C GLY A 133 -11.05 -2.15 14.25
N GLN A 134 -10.63 -0.90 14.03
CA GLN A 134 -10.88 0.21 14.97
C GLN A 134 -12.33 0.71 15.00
N LEU A 135 -13.17 0.30 14.04
CA LEU A 135 -14.61 0.61 14.04
C LEU A 135 -15.43 -0.22 15.03
N TYR A 136 -14.85 -1.28 15.60
CA TYR A 136 -15.55 -2.24 16.46
C TYR A 136 -14.84 -2.35 17.81
N GLU A 137 -15.61 -2.74 18.83
CA GLU A 137 -15.03 -3.07 20.13
C GLU A 137 -14.28 -4.40 20.09
N PRO A 138 -13.26 -4.59 20.93
CA PRO A 138 -12.58 -5.89 21.05
C PRO A 138 -13.60 -6.99 21.40
N GLY A 139 -13.61 -8.07 20.59
CA GLY A 139 -14.54 -9.18 20.78
C GLY A 139 -15.93 -9.02 20.13
N ASP A 140 -16.17 -7.94 19.37
CA ASP A 140 -17.43 -7.78 18.62
C ASP A 140 -17.57 -8.86 17.54
N LYS A 141 -18.61 -9.70 17.66
CA LYS A 141 -18.90 -10.80 16.72
C LYS A 141 -19.16 -10.35 15.28
N ARG A 142 -19.41 -9.04 15.06
CA ARG A 142 -19.63 -8.47 13.73
C ARG A 142 -18.34 -8.19 12.98
N LEU A 143 -17.20 -8.25 13.65
CA LEU A 143 -15.89 -7.90 13.06
C LEU A 143 -15.54 -8.81 11.87
N ASP A 144 -15.79 -10.11 11.96
CA ASP A 144 -15.54 -11.06 10.88
C ASP A 144 -16.39 -10.75 9.64
N ALA A 145 -17.68 -10.43 9.85
CA ALA A 145 -18.56 -10.00 8.78
C ALA A 145 -18.11 -8.66 8.17
N ALA A 146 -17.57 -7.74 8.97
CA ALA A 146 -17.05 -6.47 8.50
C ALA A 146 -15.84 -6.65 7.58
N TYR A 147 -14.90 -7.52 7.94
CA TYR A 147 -13.78 -7.87 7.05
C TYR A 147 -14.26 -8.57 5.77
N THR A 148 -15.27 -9.41 5.85
CA THR A 148 -15.88 -10.04 4.67
C THR A 148 -16.45 -8.99 3.71
N ILE A 149 -17.17 -7.99 4.23
CA ILE A 149 -17.71 -6.87 3.46
C ILE A 149 -16.56 -6.06 2.84
N PHE A 150 -15.53 -5.75 3.63
CA PHE A 150 -14.35 -5.05 3.16
C PHE A 150 -13.67 -5.76 1.98
N TYR A 151 -13.40 -7.06 2.12
CA TYR A 151 -12.80 -7.86 1.04
C TYR A 151 -13.72 -8.03 -0.18
N MET A 152 -15.03 -8.03 0.01
CA MET A 152 -15.97 -8.01 -1.11
C MET A 152 -15.80 -6.73 -1.94
N GLY A 153 -15.58 -5.56 -1.31
CA GLY A 153 -15.27 -4.32 -2.01
C GLY A 153 -13.95 -4.41 -2.79
N VAL A 154 -12.91 -4.98 -2.18
CA VAL A 154 -11.63 -5.26 -2.85
C VAL A 154 -11.85 -6.11 -4.12
N ASN A 155 -12.64 -7.19 -4.02
CA ASN A 155 -12.91 -8.08 -5.15
C ASN A 155 -13.74 -7.42 -6.25
N VAL A 156 -14.75 -6.63 -5.88
CA VAL A 156 -15.56 -5.86 -6.86
C VAL A 156 -14.68 -4.89 -7.65
N GLY A 157 -13.82 -4.14 -6.97
CA GLY A 157 -12.88 -3.22 -7.63
C GLY A 157 -11.91 -3.94 -8.56
N SER A 158 -11.31 -5.03 -8.09
CA SER A 158 -10.33 -5.80 -8.86
C SER A 158 -10.94 -6.54 -10.05
N PHE A 159 -12.20 -6.95 -9.96
CA PHE A 159 -12.93 -7.59 -11.07
C PHE A 159 -13.33 -6.58 -12.16
N ALA A 160 -13.89 -5.44 -11.77
CA ALA A 160 -14.37 -4.44 -12.72
C ALA A 160 -13.22 -3.72 -13.47
N ALA A 161 -12.08 -3.56 -12.80
CA ALA A 161 -10.96 -2.77 -13.28
C ALA A 161 -10.35 -3.27 -14.61
N PRO A 162 -9.95 -4.55 -14.75
CA PRO A 162 -9.40 -5.05 -16.02
C PRO A 162 -10.38 -4.93 -17.16
N LEU A 163 -11.66 -5.12 -16.92
CA LEU A 163 -12.70 -5.02 -17.95
C LEU A 163 -12.81 -3.58 -18.47
N ILE A 164 -12.90 -2.61 -17.58
CA ILE A 164 -13.09 -1.20 -17.97
C ILE A 164 -11.78 -0.61 -18.51
N CYS A 165 -10.67 -0.77 -17.81
CA CYS A 165 -9.40 -0.20 -18.23
C CYS A 165 -8.82 -0.91 -19.46
N GLY A 166 -9.05 -2.22 -19.60
CA GLY A 166 -8.70 -2.97 -20.80
C GLY A 166 -9.52 -2.51 -22.01
N PHE A 167 -10.83 -2.40 -21.87
CA PHE A 167 -11.69 -1.91 -22.94
C PHE A 167 -11.34 -0.49 -23.40
N LEU A 168 -10.97 0.39 -22.47
CA LEU A 168 -10.60 1.77 -22.79
C LEU A 168 -9.17 1.93 -23.31
N GLY A 169 -8.24 1.09 -22.86
CA GLY A 169 -6.80 1.25 -23.11
C GLY A 169 -6.24 0.32 -24.17
N ASP A 170 -6.76 -0.90 -24.30
CA ASP A 170 -6.28 -1.90 -25.27
C ASP A 170 -7.21 -2.00 -26.47
N THR A 171 -7.24 -0.94 -27.28
CA THR A 171 -8.08 -0.84 -28.51
C THR A 171 -7.34 -1.30 -29.78
N GLY A 172 -6.06 -1.69 -29.63
CA GLY A 172 -5.15 -1.93 -30.76
C GLY A 172 -4.37 -0.68 -31.22
N ASN A 173 -4.71 0.50 -30.71
CA ASN A 173 -3.92 1.72 -30.92
C ASN A 173 -3.08 2.03 -29.67
N PRO A 174 -1.73 2.05 -29.75
CA PRO A 174 -0.87 2.31 -28.60
C PRO A 174 -1.13 3.63 -27.86
N GLN A 175 -1.70 4.62 -28.54
CA GLN A 175 -2.05 5.91 -27.93
C GLN A 175 -3.24 5.83 -26.98
N ASP A 176 -4.07 4.80 -27.07
CA ASP A 176 -5.29 4.68 -26.29
C ASP A 176 -5.06 4.15 -24.88
N PHE A 177 -3.87 3.58 -24.58
CA PHE A 177 -3.49 3.23 -23.21
C PHE A 177 -3.67 4.38 -22.23
N LYS A 178 -3.54 5.63 -22.68
CA LYS A 178 -3.80 6.82 -21.87
C LYS A 178 -5.19 6.83 -21.23
N TRP A 179 -6.22 6.33 -21.94
CA TRP A 179 -7.59 6.32 -21.43
C TRP A 179 -7.78 5.31 -20.28
N GLY A 180 -7.11 4.16 -20.35
CA GLY A 180 -7.09 3.19 -19.27
C GLY A 180 -6.39 3.72 -18.01
N PHE A 181 -5.25 4.43 -18.18
CA PHE A 181 -4.55 5.10 -17.07
C PHE A 181 -5.38 6.26 -16.50
N LEU A 182 -6.06 7.03 -17.37
CA LEU A 182 -6.94 8.11 -16.94
C LEU A 182 -8.12 7.58 -16.10
N ALA A 183 -8.76 6.49 -16.52
CA ALA A 183 -9.84 5.85 -15.76
C ALA A 183 -9.35 5.41 -14.36
N SER A 184 -8.17 4.79 -14.31
CA SER A 184 -7.51 4.44 -13.04
C SER A 184 -7.20 5.69 -12.18
N GLY A 185 -6.72 6.77 -12.80
CA GLY A 185 -6.42 8.04 -12.14
C GLY A 185 -7.67 8.71 -11.56
N ILE A 186 -8.77 8.74 -12.31
CA ILE A 186 -10.07 9.29 -11.84
C ILE A 186 -10.56 8.51 -10.62
N MET A 187 -10.46 7.18 -10.61
CA MET A 187 -10.86 6.38 -9.46
C MET A 187 -9.97 6.60 -8.23
N THR A 188 -8.68 6.86 -8.43
CA THR A 188 -7.80 7.24 -7.31
C THR A 188 -8.15 8.63 -6.77
N LEU A 189 -8.42 9.61 -7.65
CA LEU A 189 -8.92 10.92 -7.21
C LEU A 189 -10.25 10.82 -6.47
N PHE A 190 -11.15 9.98 -6.95
CA PHE A 190 -12.40 9.70 -6.23
C PHE A 190 -12.12 9.14 -4.83
N THR A 191 -11.14 8.23 -4.69
CA THR A 191 -10.67 7.73 -3.38
C THR A 191 -10.21 8.86 -2.48
N VAL A 192 -9.36 9.79 -2.99
CA VAL A 192 -8.86 10.95 -2.22
C VAL A 192 -10.01 11.82 -1.73
N VAL A 193 -10.89 12.24 -2.65
CA VAL A 193 -12.01 13.14 -2.34
C VAL A 193 -13.00 12.48 -1.38
N LEU A 194 -13.38 11.23 -1.63
CA LEU A 194 -14.31 10.48 -0.79
C LEU A 194 -13.78 10.34 0.62
N PHE A 195 -12.53 9.91 0.76
CA PHE A 195 -11.92 9.72 2.07
C PHE A 195 -11.79 11.05 2.83
N GLU A 196 -11.26 12.09 2.18
CA GLU A 196 -11.02 13.40 2.82
C GLU A 196 -12.31 14.05 3.32
N THR A 197 -13.37 14.02 2.49
CA THR A 197 -14.65 14.67 2.83
C THR A 197 -15.44 13.91 3.90
N GLN A 198 -15.29 12.59 4.00
CA GLN A 198 -16.12 11.76 4.85
C GLN A 198 -15.41 11.21 6.10
N LYS A 199 -14.06 11.25 6.15
CA LYS A 199 -13.28 10.68 7.29
C LYS A 199 -13.69 11.28 8.64
N ASN A 200 -13.94 12.60 8.68
CA ASN A 200 -14.32 13.30 9.91
C ASN A 200 -15.80 13.12 10.31
N LYS A 201 -16.60 12.50 9.44
CA LYS A 201 -18.03 12.27 9.70
C LYS A 201 -18.32 10.83 10.11
N TYR A 202 -17.54 9.87 9.63
CA TYR A 202 -17.87 8.45 9.77
C TYR A 202 -16.80 7.60 10.44
N LEU A 203 -15.55 8.08 10.59
CA LEU A 203 -14.48 7.30 11.22
C LEU A 203 -14.38 7.58 12.72
N PHE A 204 -15.31 7.01 13.46
CA PHE A 204 -15.34 7.05 14.92
C PHE A 204 -15.41 5.65 15.50
N SER A 205 -14.76 5.46 16.66
CA SER A 205 -14.87 4.25 17.44
C SER A 205 -16.28 4.13 18.05
N PRO A 206 -16.67 2.98 18.58
CA PRO A 206 -17.92 2.82 19.30
C PRO A 206 -18.05 3.74 20.53
N SER A 207 -16.91 4.15 21.12
CA SER A 207 -16.86 5.13 22.22
C SER A 207 -17.05 6.58 21.77
N GLY A 208 -17.22 6.84 20.44
CA GLY A 208 -17.36 8.19 19.88
C GLY A 208 -16.02 8.94 19.67
N GLU A 209 -14.90 8.30 19.90
CA GLU A 209 -13.59 8.90 19.63
C GLU A 209 -13.19 8.73 18.16
N PRO A 210 -12.54 9.74 17.56
CA PRO A 210 -12.07 9.64 16.18
C PRO A 210 -10.92 8.61 16.06
N ILE A 211 -11.06 7.62 15.18
CA ILE A 211 -10.09 6.55 14.95
C ILE A 211 -9.00 6.96 13.94
N GLY A 212 -7.84 6.30 13.98
CA GLY A 212 -6.76 6.48 13.00
C GLY A 212 -5.99 7.81 13.13
N ILE A 213 -6.09 8.47 14.26
CA ILE A 213 -5.30 9.68 14.59
C ILE A 213 -3.92 9.27 15.10
N VAL A 214 -2.97 10.18 15.01
CA VAL A 214 -1.63 10.01 15.58
C VAL A 214 -1.76 9.66 17.06
N PRO A 215 -1.10 8.61 17.55
CA PRO A 215 -1.06 8.31 18.99
C PRO A 215 -0.56 9.55 19.73
N ASP A 216 -1.34 10.06 20.67
CA ASP A 216 -0.90 11.17 21.47
C ASP A 216 0.15 10.64 22.47
N ALA A 217 1.40 11.04 22.30
CA ALA A 217 2.52 10.64 23.18
C ALA A 217 2.25 10.96 24.67
N ARG A 218 1.26 11.81 24.96
CA ARG A 218 0.75 12.05 26.32
C ARG A 218 -0.24 10.97 26.78
N ARG A 219 -1.01 10.34 25.87
CA ARG A 219 -1.90 9.20 26.21
C ARG A 219 -1.08 7.94 26.49
N GLU A 220 -0.10 7.61 25.62
CA GLU A 220 0.83 6.50 25.90
C GLU A 220 1.51 6.63 27.27
N LYS A 221 1.99 7.84 27.63
CA LYS A 221 2.56 8.08 28.96
C LYS A 221 1.56 8.00 30.12
N LYS A 222 0.26 8.14 29.88
CA LYS A 222 -0.79 7.96 30.90
C LYS A 222 -1.22 6.50 31.01
N GLU A 223 -1.29 5.78 29.89
CA GLU A 223 -1.57 4.34 29.86
C GLU A 223 -0.38 3.54 30.40
N ASP A 224 0.87 3.88 30.03
CA ASP A 224 2.09 3.32 30.63
C ASP A 224 2.22 3.60 32.15
N LYS A 225 1.60 4.67 32.66
CA LYS A 225 1.52 4.93 34.10
C LYS A 225 0.38 4.21 34.81
N ALA A 226 -0.66 3.83 34.10
CA ALA A 226 -1.80 3.08 34.61
C ALA A 226 -1.54 1.55 34.57
N GLU A 227 -0.88 1.08 33.54
CA GLU A 227 -0.31 -0.27 33.46
C GLU A 227 1.16 -0.21 33.83
N HIS A 228 1.49 -0.65 35.02
CA HIS A 228 2.87 -0.89 35.47
C HIS A 228 3.50 -2.10 34.72
N ILE A 229 3.40 -2.10 33.38
CA ILE A 229 4.17 -2.99 32.53
C ILE A 229 5.46 -2.24 32.19
N SER A 230 6.44 -2.37 33.06
CA SER A 230 7.80 -1.98 32.76
C SER A 230 8.28 -2.86 31.59
N HIS A 231 8.26 -2.33 30.38
CA HIS A 231 8.99 -2.94 29.27
C HIS A 231 10.45 -3.06 29.71
N PRO A 232 11.01 -4.27 29.79
CA PRO A 232 12.40 -4.42 30.17
C PRO A 232 13.24 -3.65 29.15
N LYS A 233 13.88 -2.56 29.58
CA LYS A 233 14.83 -1.83 28.74
C LYS A 233 15.87 -2.83 28.28
N MET A 234 15.87 -3.14 27.01
CA MET A 234 16.83 -4.07 26.40
C MET A 234 18.24 -3.61 26.75
N ASP A 235 19.01 -4.46 27.38
CA ASP A 235 20.40 -4.17 27.79
C ASP A 235 21.23 -3.76 26.57
N LYS A 236 22.15 -2.81 26.76
CA LYS A 236 23.04 -2.31 25.69
C LYS A 236 23.76 -3.45 24.95
N ARG A 237 24.16 -4.50 25.68
CA ARG A 237 24.79 -5.70 25.07
C ARG A 237 23.85 -6.45 24.14
N THR A 238 22.59 -6.60 24.51
CA THR A 238 21.57 -7.25 23.69
C THR A 238 21.28 -6.42 22.43
N LYS A 239 21.20 -5.09 22.53
CA LYS A 239 21.05 -4.20 21.36
C LYS A 239 22.21 -4.33 20.38
N VAL A 240 23.45 -4.26 20.89
CA VAL A 240 24.64 -4.39 20.04
C VAL A 240 24.69 -5.77 19.38
N ARG A 241 24.41 -6.84 20.13
CA ARG A 241 24.35 -8.20 19.59
C ARG A 241 23.30 -8.32 18.49
N ASN A 242 22.12 -7.78 18.69
CA ASN A 242 21.05 -7.81 17.68
C ASN A 242 21.45 -7.04 16.41
N ILE A 243 22.09 -5.87 16.54
CA ILE A 243 22.60 -5.11 15.40
C ILE A 243 23.63 -5.92 14.62
N ILE A 244 24.58 -6.57 15.31
CA ILE A 244 25.59 -7.41 14.66
C ILE A 244 24.93 -8.58 13.91
N ILE A 245 23.97 -9.27 14.55
CA ILE A 245 23.26 -10.40 13.92
C ILE A 245 22.52 -9.94 12.67
N ILE A 246 21.80 -8.82 12.75
CA ILE A 246 21.04 -8.26 11.61
C ILE A 246 22.00 -7.89 10.49
N THR A 247 23.10 -7.20 10.80
CA THR A 247 24.08 -6.79 9.80
C THR A 247 24.70 -8.02 9.13
N ALA A 248 25.09 -9.03 9.90
CA ALA A 248 25.64 -10.27 9.38
C ALA A 248 24.63 -11.03 8.49
N LEU A 249 23.37 -11.12 8.93
CA LEU A 249 22.30 -11.73 8.16
C LEU A 249 22.04 -10.97 6.86
N THR A 250 22.01 -9.64 6.90
CA THR A 250 21.81 -8.80 5.71
C THR A 250 22.92 -9.02 4.69
N VAL A 251 24.18 -9.01 5.13
CA VAL A 251 25.34 -9.25 4.25
C VAL A 251 25.29 -10.65 3.66
N ALA A 252 24.98 -11.68 4.47
CA ALA A 252 24.86 -13.05 4.01
C ALA A 252 23.72 -13.22 2.97
N LEU A 253 22.57 -12.58 3.19
CA LEU A 253 21.44 -12.61 2.26
C LEU A 253 21.75 -11.87 0.96
N ILE A 254 22.41 -10.72 1.02
CA ILE A 254 22.86 -10.00 -0.18
C ILE A 254 23.80 -10.87 -0.97
N ALA A 255 24.80 -11.49 -0.34
CA ALA A 255 25.75 -12.37 -1.01
C ALA A 255 25.06 -13.60 -1.64
N PHE A 256 24.13 -14.23 -0.90
CA PHE A 256 23.37 -15.38 -1.38
C PHE A 256 22.50 -15.02 -2.59
N PHE A 257 21.72 -13.93 -2.49
CA PHE A 257 20.83 -13.52 -3.58
C PHE A 257 21.59 -12.94 -4.77
N SER A 258 22.76 -12.27 -4.56
CA SER A 258 23.63 -11.85 -5.65
C SER A 258 24.20 -13.03 -6.42
N TYR A 259 24.48 -14.15 -5.73
CA TYR A 259 24.90 -15.38 -6.40
C TYR A 259 23.74 -16.06 -7.15
N ALA A 260 22.53 -16.06 -6.55
CA ALA A 260 21.35 -16.70 -7.12
C ALA A 260 20.72 -15.91 -8.29
N PHE A 261 20.85 -14.59 -8.29
CA PHE A 261 20.26 -13.67 -9.28
C PHE A 261 21.36 -12.78 -9.87
N SER A 262 22.37 -13.40 -10.52
CA SER A 262 23.66 -12.79 -10.88
C SER A 262 23.58 -11.48 -11.66
N ASP A 263 22.47 -11.16 -12.33
CA ASP A 263 22.29 -9.95 -13.16
C ASP A 263 21.10 -9.06 -12.75
N ASP A 264 20.33 -9.43 -11.73
CA ASP A 264 19.16 -8.67 -11.30
C ASP A 264 19.28 -8.12 -9.87
N TRP A 265 19.99 -7.01 -9.72
CA TRP A 265 20.18 -6.30 -8.45
C TRP A 265 18.88 -5.83 -7.78
N ILE A 266 17.81 -5.63 -8.56
CA ILE A 266 16.52 -5.22 -8.02
C ILE A 266 15.89 -6.39 -7.27
N SER A 267 15.88 -7.58 -7.86
CA SER A 267 15.41 -8.81 -7.19
C SER A 267 16.22 -9.12 -5.93
N VAL A 268 17.54 -8.98 -5.98
CA VAL A 268 18.42 -9.12 -4.81
C VAL A 268 17.99 -8.18 -3.68
N GLY A 269 17.75 -6.90 -3.99
CA GLY A 269 17.32 -5.90 -3.03
C GLY A 269 15.96 -6.23 -2.42
N ILE A 270 14.99 -6.62 -3.24
CA ILE A 270 13.62 -6.98 -2.81
C ILE A 270 13.65 -8.19 -1.86
N PHE A 271 14.28 -9.30 -2.26
CA PHE A 271 14.32 -10.52 -1.45
C PHE A 271 15.08 -10.31 -0.14
N THR A 272 16.20 -9.60 -0.18
CA THR A 272 16.95 -9.25 1.04
C THR A 272 16.09 -8.40 1.99
N ALA A 273 15.42 -7.37 1.48
CA ALA A 273 14.57 -6.50 2.29
C ALA A 273 13.35 -7.25 2.87
N CYS A 274 12.73 -8.16 2.12
CA CYS A 274 11.62 -8.99 2.59
C CYS A 274 11.97 -9.86 3.80
N ILE A 275 13.22 -10.25 3.96
CA ILE A 275 13.68 -11.06 5.11
C ILE A 275 14.19 -10.16 6.23
N VAL A 276 15.02 -9.18 5.91
CA VAL A 276 15.69 -8.34 6.91
C VAL A 276 14.69 -7.44 7.63
N PHE A 277 13.72 -6.86 6.93
CA PHE A 277 12.79 -5.92 7.54
C PHE A 277 11.87 -6.54 8.62
N PRO A 278 11.22 -7.70 8.42
CA PRO A 278 10.52 -8.41 9.48
C PRO A 278 11.40 -8.76 10.68
N VAL A 279 12.65 -9.18 10.42
CA VAL A 279 13.62 -9.49 11.49
C VAL A 279 13.99 -8.24 12.29
N LEU A 280 14.16 -7.09 11.63
CA LEU A 280 14.37 -5.80 12.30
C LEU A 280 13.21 -5.44 13.23
N ILE A 281 11.97 -5.58 12.75
CA ILE A 281 10.78 -5.30 13.55
C ILE A 281 10.69 -6.23 14.76
N LEU A 282 10.94 -7.53 14.59
CA LEU A 282 10.91 -8.52 15.66
C LEU A 282 11.99 -8.26 16.73
N LEU A 283 13.16 -7.75 16.31
CA LEU A 283 14.29 -7.50 17.23
C LEU A 283 14.24 -6.12 17.89
N ASP A 284 13.46 -5.18 17.35
CA ASP A 284 13.28 -3.84 17.96
C ASP A 284 12.49 -3.89 19.29
N GLY A 285 11.84 -5.01 19.57
CA GLY A 285 11.09 -5.22 20.82
C GLY A 285 9.88 -4.28 20.98
N SER A 286 9.52 -3.56 19.94
CA SER A 286 8.38 -2.65 19.92
C SER A 286 7.04 -3.35 19.63
N LEU A 287 7.10 -4.63 19.23
CA LEU A 287 5.92 -5.47 19.12
C LEU A 287 5.56 -5.97 20.53
N THR A 288 4.56 -5.34 21.12
CA THR A 288 3.83 -5.94 22.23
C THR A 288 3.33 -7.31 21.78
N LYS A 289 3.47 -8.31 22.63
CA LYS A 289 2.78 -9.59 22.48
C LYS A 289 1.29 -9.26 22.37
N VAL A 290 0.75 -9.34 21.14
CA VAL A 290 -0.68 -9.48 20.95
C VAL A 290 -0.95 -10.94 21.28
N GLU A 291 -1.46 -11.19 22.47
CA GLU A 291 -2.05 -12.46 22.83
C GLU A 291 -3.32 -12.71 22.01
#